data_6fb4e3a138c6acfdf57053975a6e5a89
#
_entry.id   6fb4e3a138c6acfdf57053975a6e5a89
#
_cell.length_a   1.000
_cell.length_b   1.000
_cell.length_c   1.000
_cell.angle_alpha   90.00
_cell.angle_beta   90.00
_cell.angle_gamma   90.00
#
_symmetry.space_group_name_H-M   'P 1'
#
loop_
_entity.id
_entity.type
_entity.pdbx_description
1 polymer ?
#
loop_
_entity_poly.entity_id
_entity_poly.type
_entity_poly.pdbx_seq_one_letter_code
_entity_poly.pdbx_strand_id
1 'polypeptide(L)'
;MNDFTTELLTLEEILVQHNSLKAAYFHAKVNARLSESSLRLLKERLIVILRHYQSLSFECLNLFSKYEKNSKEFLLNLIVLAILRYEKNSDAEAVMQAYRETMSQLRLSMDFNGEKELLLNACKAPFVIPDEIKKAPVVYNSLVLEIPDFLLRSLSEDFGNTDALSIALSLHGNCSHYLVKTNKEDSSLLKEEGLEPIHLSAQNVLYKVNKNFSSQDKKEKGLLPISYLEACALNRVNLPSIAPNVLICNSKSTSLYRYLSACVSSSYDGKVVPVFDSSLSYRLCMDAVKKEKITNVYPLLAKSNLMKTYLSFDEFDLVVSCSDDSKTGMARRYVEILPSLSSKEFFKPNQKQEEELQDASLFVKEGGYLLFISYALNKRENVDVVAKFLKENKKFALQNQEFLFPDKTEQEGGYYALLRRTA
;
A
#
# COMPACT_ATOMS: atom_id res chain seq x y z
N MET A 1 17.90 -28.17 -5.10
CA MET A 1 17.49 -26.83 -4.63
C MET A 1 18.78 -26.19 -4.20
N ASN A 2 19.09 -25.11 -4.80
CA ASN A 2 20.25 -24.36 -4.39
C ASN A 2 19.91 -23.68 -3.05
N ASP A 3 20.84 -23.04 -2.43
CA ASP A 3 20.72 -22.36 -1.15
C ASP A 3 19.53 -21.38 -1.02
N PHE A 4 19.33 -20.79 0.15
CA PHE A 4 18.34 -19.76 0.43
C PHE A 4 18.90 -18.33 0.31
N THR A 5 20.06 -18.17 -0.33
CA THR A 5 20.72 -16.85 -0.41
C THR A 5 19.84 -15.80 -1.06
N THR A 6 19.18 -16.17 -2.15
CA THR A 6 18.31 -15.20 -2.86
C THR A 6 17.08 -14.84 -2.03
N GLU A 7 16.43 -15.80 -1.38
CA GLU A 7 15.30 -15.56 -0.48
C GLU A 7 15.70 -14.64 0.67
N LEU A 8 16.85 -14.89 1.29
CA LEU A 8 17.37 -14.11 2.41
C LEU A 8 17.65 -12.65 1.99
N LEU A 9 18.40 -12.46 0.91
CA LEU A 9 18.72 -11.11 0.42
C LEU A 9 17.46 -10.33 0.00
N THR A 10 16.50 -11.02 -0.63
CA THR A 10 15.23 -10.39 -1.01
C THR A 10 14.41 -10.02 0.23
N LEU A 11 14.38 -10.88 1.25
CA LEU A 11 13.68 -10.59 2.51
C LEU A 11 14.36 -9.46 3.29
N GLU A 12 15.70 -9.39 3.30
CA GLU A 12 16.48 -8.28 3.86
C GLU A 12 16.13 -6.95 3.17
N GLU A 13 16.04 -6.93 1.83
CA GLU A 13 15.61 -5.73 1.09
C GLU A 13 14.21 -5.27 1.52
N ILE A 14 13.29 -6.19 1.77
CA ILE A 14 11.92 -5.86 2.16
C ILE A 14 11.86 -5.37 3.61
N LEU A 15 12.40 -6.14 4.56
CA LEU A 15 12.20 -5.93 5.99
C LEU A 15 13.18 -4.93 6.62
N VAL A 16 14.38 -4.77 6.04
CA VAL A 16 15.44 -3.91 6.58
C VAL A 16 15.62 -2.64 5.75
N GLN A 17 15.58 -2.77 4.42
CA GLN A 17 15.74 -1.63 3.52
C GLN A 17 14.40 -0.98 3.12
N HIS A 18 13.27 -1.54 3.55
CA HIS A 18 11.91 -1.07 3.28
C HIS A 18 11.56 -0.97 1.78
N ASN A 19 12.16 -1.82 0.96
CA ASN A 19 11.80 -1.94 -0.45
C ASN A 19 10.46 -2.68 -0.59
N SER A 20 9.66 -2.30 -1.60
CA SER A 20 8.44 -3.07 -1.89
C SER A 20 8.79 -4.48 -2.36
N LEU A 21 7.91 -5.45 -2.06
CA LEU A 21 8.03 -6.84 -2.56
C LEU A 21 8.24 -6.87 -4.09
N LYS A 22 7.54 -6.00 -4.81
CA LYS A 22 7.69 -5.89 -6.28
C LYS A 22 9.09 -5.47 -6.69
N ALA A 23 9.69 -4.49 -6.02
CA ALA A 23 11.04 -4.00 -6.32
C ALA A 23 12.09 -5.05 -5.95
N ALA A 24 12.04 -5.60 -4.74
CA ALA A 24 12.96 -6.63 -4.28
C ALA A 24 12.90 -7.90 -5.15
N TYR A 25 11.70 -8.33 -5.53
CA TYR A 25 11.51 -9.45 -6.47
C TYR A 25 12.10 -9.15 -7.86
N PHE A 26 11.96 -7.92 -8.36
CA PHE A 26 12.57 -7.53 -9.63
C PHE A 26 14.10 -7.55 -9.55
N HIS A 27 14.69 -7.07 -8.45
CA HIS A 27 16.12 -7.14 -8.22
C HIS A 27 16.63 -8.60 -8.18
N ALA A 28 15.91 -9.47 -7.45
CA ALA A 28 16.22 -10.90 -7.41
C ALA A 28 16.19 -11.53 -8.81
N LYS A 29 15.18 -11.21 -9.63
CA LYS A 29 15.04 -11.69 -11.01
C LYS A 29 16.23 -11.29 -11.89
N VAL A 30 16.68 -10.05 -11.76
CA VAL A 30 17.80 -9.51 -12.58
C VAL A 30 19.14 -10.07 -12.10
N ASN A 31 19.36 -10.13 -10.79
CA ASN A 31 20.68 -10.44 -10.22
C ASN A 31 20.97 -11.94 -10.12
N ALA A 32 19.97 -12.75 -9.76
CA ALA A 32 20.17 -14.16 -9.46
C ALA A 32 19.99 -15.09 -10.68
N ARG A 33 19.55 -14.58 -11.84
CA ARG A 33 19.33 -15.37 -13.08
C ARG A 33 18.52 -16.66 -12.85
N LEU A 34 17.51 -16.58 -11.99
CA LEU A 34 16.68 -17.73 -11.62
C LEU A 34 15.77 -18.15 -12.77
N SER A 35 15.44 -19.45 -12.82
CA SER A 35 14.38 -19.96 -13.69
C SER A 35 13.01 -19.39 -13.33
N GLU A 36 12.03 -19.44 -14.24
CA GLU A 36 10.67 -18.96 -13.95
C GLU A 36 10.02 -19.74 -12.80
N SER A 37 10.27 -21.07 -12.72
CA SER A 37 9.78 -21.90 -11.62
C SER A 37 10.39 -21.51 -10.28
N SER A 38 11.70 -21.24 -10.23
CA SER A 38 12.38 -20.76 -9.03
C SER A 38 11.90 -19.36 -8.60
N LEU A 39 11.68 -18.48 -9.57
CA LEU A 39 11.11 -17.15 -9.31
C LEU A 39 9.68 -17.22 -8.76
N ARG A 40 8.87 -18.15 -9.25
CA ARG A 40 7.53 -18.37 -8.74
C ARG A 40 7.57 -18.88 -7.29
N LEU A 41 8.42 -19.88 -7.02
CA LEU A 41 8.61 -20.42 -5.68
C LEU A 41 9.11 -19.35 -4.70
N LEU A 42 10.10 -18.55 -5.09
CA LEU A 42 10.59 -17.41 -4.31
C LEU A 42 9.44 -16.48 -3.91
N LYS A 43 8.60 -16.09 -4.88
CA LYS A 43 7.46 -15.20 -4.61
C LYS A 43 6.44 -15.81 -3.66
N GLU A 44 6.11 -17.09 -3.84
CA GLU A 44 5.16 -17.82 -2.99
C GLU A 44 5.68 -17.89 -1.55
N ARG A 45 6.95 -18.23 -1.33
CA ARG A 45 7.61 -18.25 -0.02
C ARG A 45 7.62 -16.89 0.68
N LEU A 46 8.04 -15.85 -0.06
CA LEU A 46 8.04 -14.49 0.48
C LEU A 46 6.64 -14.05 0.93
N ILE A 47 5.61 -14.33 0.14
CA ILE A 47 4.22 -14.00 0.51
C ILE A 47 3.79 -14.75 1.78
N VAL A 48 4.14 -16.03 1.92
CA VAL A 48 3.84 -16.81 3.14
C VAL A 48 4.55 -16.22 4.35
N ILE A 49 5.85 -15.95 4.25
CA ILE A 49 6.64 -15.36 5.33
C ILE A 49 6.05 -14.01 5.76
N LEU A 50 5.77 -13.13 4.81
CA LEU A 50 5.26 -11.79 5.10
C LEU A 50 3.85 -11.82 5.70
N ARG A 51 2.99 -12.75 5.28
CA ARG A 51 1.63 -12.91 5.85
C ARG A 51 1.63 -13.47 7.26
N HIS A 52 2.60 -14.30 7.59
CA HIS A 52 2.73 -14.97 8.91
C HIS A 52 3.91 -14.41 9.72
N TYR A 53 4.30 -13.17 9.42
CA TYR A 53 5.52 -12.59 9.98
C TYR A 53 5.46 -12.42 11.50
N GLN A 54 4.31 -12.09 12.09
CA GLN A 54 4.21 -11.84 13.53
C GLN A 54 4.38 -13.15 14.31
N SER A 55 3.62 -14.18 13.96
CA SER A 55 3.71 -15.49 14.61
C SER A 55 5.05 -16.18 14.36
N LEU A 56 5.53 -16.16 13.10
CA LEU A 56 6.86 -16.73 12.76
C LEU A 56 8.00 -16.01 13.47
N SER A 57 7.96 -14.66 13.54
CA SER A 57 8.99 -13.89 14.25
C SER A 57 8.96 -14.16 15.73
N PHE A 58 7.79 -14.27 16.33
CA PHE A 58 7.64 -14.60 17.75
C PHE A 58 8.21 -15.99 18.03
N GLU A 59 7.87 -17.01 17.25
CA GLU A 59 8.41 -18.35 17.38
C GLU A 59 9.93 -18.38 17.17
N CYS A 60 10.42 -17.71 16.13
CA CYS A 60 11.85 -17.65 15.82
C CYS A 60 12.67 -16.99 16.94
N LEU A 61 12.18 -15.90 17.53
CA LEU A 61 12.83 -15.24 18.66
C LEU A 61 12.84 -16.09 19.92
N ASN A 62 11.80 -16.89 20.16
CA ASN A 62 11.77 -17.83 21.30
C ASN A 62 12.75 -18.99 21.13
N LEU A 63 12.90 -19.50 19.90
CA LEU A 63 13.87 -20.57 19.61
C LEU A 63 15.32 -20.06 19.59
N PHE A 64 15.53 -18.84 19.10
CA PHE A 64 16.85 -18.26 18.80
C PHE A 64 17.01 -16.88 19.40
N SER A 65 16.79 -16.74 20.72
CA SER A 65 16.86 -15.46 21.44
C SER A 65 18.22 -14.73 21.36
N LYS A 66 19.27 -15.41 20.91
CA LYS A 66 20.61 -14.86 20.71
C LYS A 66 20.74 -13.97 19.47
N TYR A 67 19.83 -14.08 18.52
CA TYR A 67 19.87 -13.28 17.29
C TYR A 67 19.00 -12.04 17.38
N GLU A 68 19.51 -10.96 16.86
CA GLU A 68 18.74 -9.73 16.73
C GLU A 68 17.68 -9.88 15.63
N LYS A 69 16.48 -9.37 15.88
CA LYS A 69 15.38 -9.38 14.93
C LYS A 69 15.82 -8.73 13.62
N ASN A 70 15.53 -9.39 12.49
CA ASN A 70 15.92 -9.00 11.13
C ASN A 70 17.44 -9.02 10.84
N SER A 71 18.28 -9.59 11.71
CA SER A 71 19.64 -9.98 11.32
C SER A 71 19.60 -11.10 10.27
N LYS A 72 20.70 -11.30 9.54
CA LYS A 72 20.75 -12.36 8.50
C LYS A 72 20.54 -13.77 9.08
N GLU A 73 21.07 -14.02 10.28
CA GLU A 73 20.89 -15.24 11.01
C GLU A 73 19.41 -15.46 11.38
N PHE A 74 18.77 -14.42 11.90
CA PHE A 74 17.33 -14.44 12.19
C PHE A 74 16.51 -14.68 10.92
N LEU A 75 16.77 -13.96 9.84
CA LEU A 75 16.04 -14.09 8.57
C LEU A 75 16.21 -15.48 7.96
N LEU A 76 17.39 -16.08 8.03
CA LEU A 76 17.62 -17.43 7.54
C LEU A 76 16.81 -18.45 8.33
N ASN A 77 16.82 -18.35 9.67
CA ASN A 77 16.00 -19.20 10.53
C ASN A 77 14.50 -19.03 10.28
N LEU A 78 14.05 -17.79 10.04
CA LEU A 78 12.67 -17.46 9.70
C LEU A 78 12.24 -18.13 8.39
N ILE A 79 13.09 -18.11 7.36
CA ILE A 79 12.83 -18.77 6.08
C ILE A 79 12.67 -20.26 6.25
N VAL A 80 13.62 -20.90 6.95
CA VAL A 80 13.59 -22.34 7.18
C VAL A 80 12.37 -22.75 7.99
N LEU A 81 12.05 -22.02 9.05
CA LEU A 81 10.86 -22.24 9.88
C LEU A 81 9.57 -22.14 9.05
N ALA A 82 9.46 -21.12 8.19
CA ALA A 82 8.31 -20.94 7.32
C ALA A 82 8.15 -22.10 6.33
N ILE A 83 9.23 -22.55 5.70
CA ILE A 83 9.20 -23.69 4.76
C ILE A 83 8.74 -24.96 5.47
N LEU A 84 9.33 -25.28 6.62
CA LEU A 84 8.98 -26.47 7.38
C LEU A 84 7.53 -26.44 7.92
N ARG A 85 6.98 -25.24 8.19
CA ARG A 85 5.62 -25.06 8.71
C ARG A 85 4.55 -25.10 7.61
N TYR A 86 4.81 -24.48 6.49
CA TYR A 86 3.77 -24.15 5.50
C TYR A 86 3.88 -24.90 4.16
N GLU A 87 5.06 -25.46 3.84
CA GLU A 87 5.23 -26.28 2.63
C GLU A 87 4.98 -27.78 2.95
N LYS A 88 3.76 -28.26 2.71
CA LYS A 88 3.30 -29.61 3.07
C LYS A 88 4.17 -30.76 2.54
N ASN A 89 4.90 -30.57 1.45
CA ASN A 89 5.71 -31.59 0.78
C ASN A 89 7.19 -31.25 0.82
N SER A 90 7.64 -30.41 1.75
CA SER A 90 9.04 -30.07 1.88
C SER A 90 9.83 -31.29 2.39
N ASP A 91 10.90 -31.62 1.67
CA ASP A 91 11.88 -32.57 2.17
C ASP A 91 12.77 -31.89 3.22
N ALA A 92 12.58 -32.27 4.48
CA ALA A 92 13.31 -31.66 5.59
C ALA A 92 14.83 -31.80 5.46
N GLU A 93 15.33 -32.91 4.87
CA GLU A 93 16.77 -33.10 4.66
C GLU A 93 17.29 -32.14 3.58
N ALA A 94 16.57 -32.01 2.48
CA ALA A 94 16.91 -31.05 1.43
C ALA A 94 16.86 -29.59 1.93
N VAL A 95 15.89 -29.24 2.78
CA VAL A 95 15.79 -27.93 3.44
C VAL A 95 17.01 -27.69 4.33
N MET A 96 17.40 -28.66 5.17
CA MET A 96 18.57 -28.54 6.04
C MET A 96 19.88 -28.48 5.27
N GLN A 97 19.99 -29.17 4.14
CA GLN A 97 21.15 -29.03 3.27
C GLN A 97 21.25 -27.60 2.68
N ALA A 98 20.17 -27.07 2.15
CA ALA A 98 20.12 -25.69 1.62
C ALA A 98 20.43 -24.65 2.73
N TYR A 99 19.92 -24.89 3.95
CA TYR A 99 20.22 -24.06 5.12
C TYR A 99 21.74 -24.00 5.39
N ARG A 100 22.40 -25.18 5.44
CA ARG A 100 23.83 -25.28 5.67
C ARG A 100 24.66 -24.62 4.58
N GLU A 101 24.26 -24.80 3.32
CA GLU A 101 24.91 -24.18 2.16
C GLU A 101 24.84 -22.65 2.24
N THR A 102 23.66 -22.10 2.58
CA THR A 102 23.48 -20.64 2.74
C THR A 102 24.33 -20.08 3.87
N MET A 103 24.37 -20.77 5.04
CA MET A 103 25.25 -20.37 6.15
C MET A 103 26.72 -20.27 5.71
N SER A 104 27.19 -21.28 4.99
CA SER A 104 28.58 -21.33 4.50
C SER A 104 28.85 -20.22 3.47
N GLN A 105 27.95 -20.05 2.51
CA GLN A 105 28.07 -19.07 1.43
C GLN A 105 28.11 -17.62 1.95
N LEU A 106 27.26 -17.31 2.91
CA LEU A 106 27.16 -15.98 3.52
C LEU A 106 28.09 -15.82 4.75
N ARG A 107 28.84 -16.85 5.12
CA ARG A 107 29.76 -16.89 6.26
C ARG A 107 29.08 -16.49 7.58
N LEU A 108 27.85 -16.99 7.81
CA LEU A 108 27.10 -16.71 9.01
C LEU A 108 27.67 -17.49 10.20
N SER A 109 27.77 -16.82 11.35
CA SER A 109 28.27 -17.42 12.58
C SER A 109 27.14 -18.08 13.36
N MET A 110 26.73 -19.28 12.95
CA MET A 110 25.59 -20.01 13.48
C MET A 110 26.02 -21.46 13.90
N ASP A 111 25.35 -22.01 14.92
CA ASP A 111 25.49 -23.40 15.29
C ASP A 111 24.52 -24.29 14.50
N PHE A 112 24.96 -24.79 13.35
CA PHE A 112 24.10 -25.57 12.46
C PHE A 112 23.43 -26.76 13.17
N ASN A 113 24.16 -27.53 13.97
CA ASN A 113 23.63 -28.78 14.57
C ASN A 113 22.56 -28.45 15.64
N GLY A 114 22.87 -27.53 16.54
CA GLY A 114 21.91 -27.10 17.56
C GLY A 114 20.68 -26.44 16.96
N GLU A 115 20.84 -25.60 15.97
CA GLU A 115 19.71 -24.88 15.32
C GLU A 115 18.87 -25.83 14.46
N LYS A 116 19.48 -26.77 13.74
CA LYS A 116 18.78 -27.84 13.02
C LYS A 116 17.87 -28.64 13.97
N GLU A 117 18.38 -29.04 15.13
CA GLU A 117 17.61 -29.80 16.10
C GLU A 117 16.42 -28.99 16.62
N LEU A 118 16.61 -27.70 16.96
CA LEU A 118 15.56 -26.82 17.43
C LEU A 118 14.48 -26.62 16.34
N LEU A 119 14.84 -26.33 15.08
CA LEU A 119 13.92 -26.15 13.96
C LEU A 119 13.08 -27.40 13.69
N LEU A 120 13.74 -28.58 13.62
CA LEU A 120 13.03 -29.83 13.36
C LEU A 120 12.12 -30.24 14.53
N ASN A 121 12.53 -29.99 15.76
CA ASN A 121 11.69 -30.25 16.93
C ASN A 121 10.48 -29.31 17.01
N ALA A 122 10.69 -28.03 16.76
CA ALA A 122 9.61 -27.05 16.72
C ALA A 122 8.53 -27.44 15.71
N CYS A 123 8.92 -27.94 14.54
CA CYS A 123 7.99 -28.27 13.46
C CYS A 123 7.29 -29.63 13.58
N LYS A 124 7.59 -30.43 14.60
CA LYS A 124 6.87 -31.69 14.88
C LYS A 124 5.41 -31.49 15.32
N ALA A 125 5.11 -30.33 15.88
CA ALA A 125 3.75 -29.93 16.29
C ALA A 125 3.39 -28.55 15.76
N PRO A 126 2.10 -28.23 15.63
CA PRO A 126 1.66 -26.87 15.31
C PRO A 126 2.19 -25.87 16.36
N PHE A 127 2.50 -24.65 15.90
CA PHE A 127 2.85 -23.57 16.83
C PHE A 127 1.65 -23.24 17.74
N VAL A 128 1.89 -23.24 19.05
CA VAL A 128 0.89 -22.89 20.06
C VAL A 128 1.38 -21.66 20.81
N ILE A 129 0.54 -20.63 20.84
CA ILE A 129 0.84 -19.41 21.60
C ILE A 129 0.84 -19.76 23.10
N PRO A 130 1.91 -19.44 23.86
CA PRO A 130 2.01 -19.73 25.29
C PRO A 130 0.85 -19.14 26.10
N ASP A 131 0.44 -19.82 27.17
CA ASP A 131 -0.69 -19.38 28.01
C ASP A 131 -0.43 -18.04 28.73
N GLU A 132 0.83 -17.72 29.02
CA GLU A 132 1.24 -16.42 29.54
C GLU A 132 0.87 -15.29 28.59
N ILE A 133 1.06 -15.50 27.29
CA ILE A 133 0.72 -14.51 26.24
C ILE A 133 -0.81 -14.36 26.09
N LYS A 134 -1.57 -15.42 26.31
CA LYS A 134 -3.04 -15.36 26.29
C LYS A 134 -3.61 -14.41 27.35
N LYS A 135 -2.87 -14.16 28.44
CA LYS A 135 -3.22 -13.18 29.47
C LYS A 135 -2.98 -11.72 29.05
N ALA A 136 -2.30 -11.50 27.93
CA ALA A 136 -2.09 -10.17 27.34
C ALA A 136 -2.88 -10.04 26.03
N PRO A 137 -4.17 -9.64 26.08
CA PRO A 137 -5.09 -9.75 24.93
C PRO A 137 -4.59 -9.05 23.66
N VAL A 138 -3.93 -7.91 23.78
CA VAL A 138 -3.40 -7.19 22.61
C VAL A 138 -2.30 -7.97 21.93
N VAL A 139 -1.35 -8.53 22.71
CA VAL A 139 -0.23 -9.32 22.18
C VAL A 139 -0.76 -10.63 21.59
N TYR A 140 -1.68 -11.29 22.28
CA TYR A 140 -2.32 -12.50 21.78
C TYR A 140 -3.02 -12.27 20.46
N ASN A 141 -3.89 -11.25 20.38
CA ASN A 141 -4.61 -10.92 19.15
C ASN A 141 -3.66 -10.45 18.01
N SER A 142 -2.58 -9.76 18.34
CA SER A 142 -1.53 -9.38 17.38
C SER A 142 -0.94 -10.61 16.68
N LEU A 143 -0.62 -11.67 17.45
CA LEU A 143 -0.09 -12.93 16.89
C LEU A 143 -1.15 -13.71 16.11
N VAL A 144 -2.38 -13.78 16.61
CA VAL A 144 -3.50 -14.47 15.93
C VAL A 144 -3.90 -13.79 14.63
N LEU A 145 -3.90 -12.45 14.64
CA LEU A 145 -4.32 -11.63 13.49
C LEU A 145 -3.15 -11.22 12.60
N GLU A 146 -1.93 -11.65 12.91
CA GLU A 146 -0.72 -11.38 12.13
C GLU A 146 -0.47 -9.87 11.87
N ILE A 147 -0.77 -9.02 12.85
CA ILE A 147 -0.54 -7.57 12.76
C ILE A 147 0.33 -7.07 13.91
N PRO A 148 1.10 -5.97 13.75
CA PRO A 148 1.85 -5.38 14.85
C PRO A 148 0.96 -4.97 16.03
N ASP A 149 1.38 -5.26 17.27
CA ASP A 149 0.61 -4.96 18.49
C ASP A 149 0.34 -3.46 18.68
N PHE A 150 1.29 -2.61 18.33
CA PHE A 150 1.12 -1.15 18.39
C PHE A 150 0.07 -0.65 17.39
N LEU A 151 -0.07 -1.30 16.22
CA LEU A 151 -1.12 -0.97 15.26
C LEU A 151 -2.49 -1.38 15.81
N LEU A 152 -2.60 -2.59 16.41
CA LEU A 152 -3.85 -3.03 17.02
C LEU A 152 -4.28 -2.12 18.17
N ARG A 153 -3.33 -1.65 19.00
CA ARG A 153 -3.62 -0.64 20.06
C ARG A 153 -4.15 0.65 19.46
N SER A 154 -3.48 1.20 18.46
CA SER A 154 -3.91 2.42 17.80
C SER A 154 -5.30 2.31 17.20
N LEU A 155 -5.60 1.19 16.52
CA LEU A 155 -6.94 0.93 15.99
C LEU A 155 -7.98 0.84 17.12
N SER A 156 -7.64 0.20 18.25
CA SER A 156 -8.54 0.08 19.40
C SER A 156 -8.81 1.43 20.08
N GLU A 157 -7.82 2.28 20.18
CA GLU A 157 -7.94 3.66 20.71
C GLU A 157 -8.82 4.53 19.79
N ASP A 158 -8.63 4.40 18.47
CA ASP A 158 -9.31 5.21 17.47
C ASP A 158 -10.77 4.79 17.22
N PHE A 159 -11.07 3.47 17.20
CA PHE A 159 -12.33 2.93 16.70
C PHE A 159 -13.03 1.99 17.70
N GLY A 160 -12.40 1.71 18.84
CA GLY A 160 -12.89 0.73 19.81
C GLY A 160 -12.46 -0.71 19.47
N ASN A 161 -12.49 -1.58 20.48
CA ASN A 161 -11.93 -2.93 20.38
C ASN A 161 -12.61 -3.80 19.32
N THR A 162 -13.93 -3.73 19.18
CA THR A 162 -14.70 -4.57 18.23
C THR A 162 -14.35 -4.23 16.80
N ASP A 163 -14.36 -2.94 16.45
CA ASP A 163 -14.05 -2.49 15.10
C ASP A 163 -12.58 -2.70 14.79
N ALA A 164 -11.67 -2.46 15.75
CA ALA A 164 -10.25 -2.72 15.60
C ALA A 164 -9.95 -4.18 15.22
N LEU A 165 -10.59 -5.15 15.88
CA LEU A 165 -10.44 -6.56 15.56
C LEU A 165 -11.01 -6.90 14.18
N SER A 166 -12.14 -6.33 13.80
CA SER A 166 -12.74 -6.50 12.47
C SER A 166 -11.85 -5.94 11.36
N ILE A 167 -11.33 -4.74 11.56
CA ILE A 167 -10.38 -4.10 10.64
C ILE A 167 -9.12 -4.96 10.52
N ALA A 168 -8.51 -5.34 11.65
CA ALA A 168 -7.31 -6.15 11.70
C ALA A 168 -7.45 -7.48 10.94
N LEU A 169 -8.54 -8.22 11.18
CA LEU A 169 -8.85 -9.46 10.49
C LEU A 169 -8.94 -9.26 8.98
N SER A 170 -9.46 -8.13 8.55
CA SER A 170 -9.65 -7.83 7.13
C SER A 170 -8.38 -7.43 6.39
N LEU A 171 -7.30 -7.02 7.08
CA LEU A 171 -6.04 -6.59 6.45
C LEU A 171 -5.30 -7.71 5.68
N HIS A 172 -5.56 -8.97 5.98
CA HIS A 172 -4.96 -10.12 5.28
C HIS A 172 -5.85 -10.72 4.18
N GLY A 173 -7.01 -10.14 3.95
CA GLY A 173 -7.93 -10.60 2.91
C GLY A 173 -7.41 -10.38 1.49
N ASN A 174 -8.16 -10.86 0.52
CA ASN A 174 -7.90 -10.54 -0.88
C ASN A 174 -8.22 -9.07 -1.17
N CYS A 175 -7.45 -8.46 -2.06
CA CYS A 175 -7.72 -7.11 -2.55
C CYS A 175 -8.12 -7.17 -4.02
N SER A 176 -9.31 -6.68 -4.30
CA SER A 176 -9.83 -6.59 -5.67
C SER A 176 -9.17 -5.44 -6.44
N HIS A 177 -9.19 -5.56 -7.77
CA HIS A 177 -8.83 -4.49 -8.67
C HIS A 177 -10.10 -3.78 -9.14
N TYR A 178 -10.01 -2.47 -9.28
CA TYR A 178 -11.13 -1.65 -9.72
C TYR A 178 -10.80 -0.90 -10.98
N LEU A 179 -11.79 -0.73 -11.83
CA LEU A 179 -11.72 0.01 -13.08
C LEU A 179 -12.86 1.03 -13.14
N VAL A 180 -12.60 2.14 -13.79
CA VAL A 180 -13.61 3.16 -14.06
C VAL A 180 -13.69 3.41 -15.56
N LYS A 181 -14.90 3.65 -16.08
CA LYS A 181 -15.12 3.99 -17.48
C LYS A 181 -14.81 5.49 -17.68
N THR A 182 -13.99 5.81 -18.67
CA THR A 182 -13.56 7.18 -18.93
C THR A 182 -14.53 7.96 -19.81
N ASN A 183 -15.32 7.26 -20.62
CA ASN A 183 -16.27 7.88 -21.53
C ASN A 183 -17.62 8.10 -20.83
N LYS A 184 -17.88 9.33 -20.36
CA LYS A 184 -19.09 9.71 -19.62
C LYS A 184 -20.34 9.80 -20.50
N GLU A 185 -20.19 9.94 -21.83
CA GLU A 185 -21.32 10.05 -22.77
C GLU A 185 -22.10 8.74 -22.90
N ASP A 186 -21.44 7.62 -22.66
CA ASP A 186 -22.08 6.32 -22.67
C ASP A 186 -22.30 5.82 -21.23
N SER A 187 -23.46 6.19 -20.67
CA SER A 187 -23.90 5.76 -19.33
C SER A 187 -24.35 4.29 -19.28
N SER A 188 -24.27 3.53 -20.39
CA SER A 188 -24.59 2.13 -20.41
C SER A 188 -23.66 1.33 -19.48
N LEU A 189 -24.25 0.50 -18.64
CA LEU A 189 -23.51 -0.46 -17.83
C LEU A 189 -22.80 -1.44 -18.75
N LEU A 190 -21.50 -1.60 -18.54
CA LEU A 190 -20.75 -2.68 -19.17
C LEU A 190 -21.21 -4.01 -18.54
N LYS A 191 -21.99 -4.77 -19.28
CA LYS A 191 -22.37 -6.15 -18.92
C LYS A 191 -21.34 -7.11 -19.53
N GLU A 192 -20.20 -7.21 -18.88
CA GLU A 192 -19.10 -8.04 -19.34
C GLU A 192 -18.82 -9.13 -18.32
N GLU A 193 -18.53 -10.33 -18.81
CA GLU A 193 -18.06 -11.41 -17.95
C GLU A 193 -16.77 -10.98 -17.23
N GLY A 194 -16.74 -11.10 -15.92
CA GLY A 194 -15.62 -10.71 -15.10
C GLY A 194 -15.60 -9.26 -14.62
N LEU A 195 -16.64 -8.46 -14.91
CA LEU A 195 -16.83 -7.11 -14.33
C LEU A 195 -18.11 -7.05 -13.49
N GLU A 196 -17.98 -6.61 -12.25
CA GLU A 196 -19.08 -6.39 -11.32
C GLU A 196 -19.26 -4.88 -11.10
N PRO A 197 -20.39 -4.29 -11.51
CA PRO A 197 -20.61 -2.85 -11.37
C PRO A 197 -20.92 -2.47 -9.92
N ILE A 198 -20.28 -1.40 -9.45
CA ILE A 198 -20.52 -0.76 -8.15
C ILE A 198 -20.94 0.68 -8.41
N HIS A 199 -22.16 1.04 -8.06
CA HIS A 199 -22.67 2.39 -8.23
C HIS A 199 -22.17 3.29 -7.10
N LEU A 200 -21.30 4.26 -7.41
CA LEU A 200 -20.86 5.31 -6.48
C LEU A 200 -21.88 6.45 -6.44
N SER A 201 -22.52 6.75 -7.57
CA SER A 201 -23.62 7.70 -7.72
C SER A 201 -24.45 7.33 -8.95
N ALA A 202 -25.50 8.10 -9.25
CA ALA A 202 -26.33 7.90 -10.44
C ALA A 202 -25.53 7.96 -11.75
N GLN A 203 -24.40 8.69 -11.78
CA GLN A 203 -23.60 8.93 -12.97
C GLN A 203 -22.24 8.23 -12.97
N ASN A 204 -21.76 7.76 -11.82
CA ASN A 204 -20.43 7.19 -11.66
C ASN A 204 -20.50 5.73 -11.25
N VAL A 205 -20.00 4.86 -12.12
CA VAL A 205 -19.93 3.42 -11.90
C VAL A 205 -18.46 2.98 -11.84
N LEU A 206 -18.12 2.31 -10.78
CA LEU A 206 -16.86 1.61 -10.60
C LEU A 206 -17.09 0.13 -10.93
N TYR A 207 -16.11 -0.51 -11.54
CA TYR A 207 -16.18 -1.93 -11.86
C TYR A 207 -15.14 -2.71 -11.06
N LYS A 208 -15.62 -3.64 -10.24
CA LYS A 208 -14.77 -4.64 -9.58
C LYS A 208 -14.36 -5.69 -10.60
N VAL A 209 -13.06 -6.00 -10.68
CA VAL A 209 -12.50 -6.97 -11.62
C VAL A 209 -12.43 -8.33 -10.99
N ASN A 210 -13.12 -9.30 -11.58
CA ASN A 210 -13.02 -10.71 -11.23
C ASN A 210 -11.81 -11.36 -11.94
N LYS A 211 -11.37 -12.54 -11.46
CA LYS A 211 -10.14 -13.22 -11.92
C LYS A 211 -10.07 -13.50 -13.42
N ASN A 212 -11.21 -13.54 -14.10
CA ASN A 212 -11.31 -13.92 -15.52
C ASN A 212 -11.26 -12.75 -16.50
N PHE A 213 -11.18 -11.50 -16.02
CA PHE A 213 -11.17 -10.33 -16.91
C PHE A 213 -9.77 -10.03 -17.45
N SER A 214 -9.61 -10.05 -18.78
CA SER A 214 -8.32 -9.86 -19.42
C SER A 214 -7.84 -8.39 -19.42
N SER A 215 -6.52 -8.19 -19.39
CA SER A 215 -5.94 -6.85 -19.46
C SER A 215 -6.07 -6.20 -20.84
N GLN A 216 -6.28 -6.99 -21.89
CA GLN A 216 -6.38 -6.50 -23.27
C GLN A 216 -7.69 -5.78 -23.52
N ASP A 217 -8.79 -6.28 -22.93
CA ASP A 217 -10.13 -5.67 -23.06
C ASP A 217 -10.24 -4.31 -22.36
N LYS A 218 -9.41 -4.05 -21.33
CA LYS A 218 -9.43 -2.79 -20.57
C LYS A 218 -9.22 -1.59 -21.46
N LYS A 219 -8.26 -1.67 -22.37
CA LYS A 219 -7.86 -0.55 -23.22
C LYS A 219 -8.88 -0.27 -24.32
N GLU A 220 -9.43 -1.32 -24.91
CA GLU A 220 -10.42 -1.21 -26.00
C GLU A 220 -11.74 -0.63 -25.50
N LYS A 221 -12.07 -0.82 -24.22
CA LYS A 221 -13.31 -0.36 -23.58
C LYS A 221 -13.18 0.96 -22.83
N GLY A 222 -12.04 1.63 -22.92
CA GLY A 222 -11.80 2.88 -22.20
C GLY A 222 -11.86 2.74 -20.67
N LEU A 223 -11.41 1.59 -20.15
CA LEU A 223 -11.38 1.31 -18.72
C LEU A 223 -10.01 1.62 -18.12
N LEU A 224 -9.99 2.48 -17.13
CA LEU A 224 -8.78 2.84 -16.38
C LEU A 224 -8.78 2.23 -14.97
N PRO A 225 -7.63 1.71 -14.52
CA PRO A 225 -7.49 1.29 -13.13
C PRO A 225 -7.55 2.49 -12.19
N ILE A 226 -8.21 2.32 -11.05
CA ILE A 226 -8.28 3.30 -9.97
C ILE A 226 -8.39 2.57 -8.64
N SER A 227 -7.94 3.17 -7.53
CA SER A 227 -8.22 2.63 -6.21
C SER A 227 -9.67 2.90 -5.82
N TYR A 228 -10.24 2.06 -4.96
CA TYR A 228 -11.60 2.26 -4.47
C TYR A 228 -11.70 3.58 -3.69
N LEU A 229 -10.70 3.87 -2.85
CA LEU A 229 -10.61 5.11 -2.08
C LEU A 229 -10.58 6.35 -2.99
N GLU A 230 -9.71 6.34 -4.02
CA GLU A 230 -9.63 7.46 -4.98
C GLU A 230 -10.97 7.65 -5.73
N ALA A 231 -11.61 6.56 -6.13
CA ALA A 231 -12.89 6.63 -6.83
C ALA A 231 -14.00 7.21 -5.94
N CYS A 232 -14.10 6.78 -4.68
CA CYS A 232 -15.06 7.31 -3.71
C CYS A 232 -14.82 8.80 -3.42
N ALA A 233 -13.57 9.18 -3.18
CA ALA A 233 -13.17 10.55 -2.90
C ALA A 233 -13.50 11.49 -4.07
N LEU A 234 -13.12 11.11 -5.29
CA LEU A 234 -13.35 11.90 -6.50
C LEU A 234 -14.82 11.96 -6.89
N ASN A 235 -15.63 10.96 -6.53
CA ASN A 235 -17.08 11.03 -6.75
C ASN A 235 -17.78 12.14 -5.95
N ARG A 236 -17.14 12.71 -4.93
CA ARG A 236 -17.63 13.84 -4.13
C ARG A 236 -17.24 15.21 -4.71
N VAL A 237 -16.38 15.25 -5.72
CA VAL A 237 -15.87 16.50 -6.31
C VAL A 237 -16.72 16.90 -7.50
N ASN A 238 -17.20 18.14 -7.49
CA ASN A 238 -17.90 18.75 -8.62
C ASN A 238 -16.97 19.74 -9.34
N LEU A 239 -16.31 19.28 -10.39
CA LEU A 239 -15.46 20.14 -11.21
C LEU A 239 -16.31 21.06 -12.12
N PRO A 240 -15.81 22.28 -12.45
CA PRO A 240 -16.40 23.11 -13.47
C PRO A 240 -16.52 22.37 -14.82
N SER A 241 -17.55 22.69 -15.59
CA SER A 241 -17.76 22.11 -16.92
C SER A 241 -16.81 22.66 -17.98
N ILE A 242 -16.17 23.79 -17.73
CA ILE A 242 -15.29 24.48 -18.69
C ILE A 242 -13.90 24.63 -18.09
N ALA A 243 -12.89 24.15 -18.80
CA ALA A 243 -11.45 24.30 -18.55
C ALA A 243 -10.99 24.09 -17.10
N PRO A 244 -11.39 23.01 -16.40
CA PRO A 244 -10.96 22.79 -15.02
C PRO A 244 -9.47 22.51 -14.96
N ASN A 245 -8.77 23.19 -14.04
CA ASN A 245 -7.37 22.95 -13.72
C ASN A 245 -7.26 22.06 -12.48
N VAL A 246 -6.50 20.98 -12.60
CA VAL A 246 -6.30 20.01 -11.51
C VAL A 246 -4.82 19.86 -11.19
N LEU A 247 -4.47 20.01 -9.92
CA LEU A 247 -3.13 19.75 -9.39
C LEU A 247 -3.16 18.46 -8.56
N ILE A 248 -2.14 17.61 -8.71
CA ILE A 248 -1.95 16.41 -7.87
C ILE A 248 -0.59 16.52 -7.20
N CYS A 249 -0.57 16.81 -5.91
CA CYS A 249 0.65 16.89 -5.12
C CYS A 249 1.10 15.50 -4.67
N ASN A 250 2.41 15.23 -4.66
CA ASN A 250 3.01 13.94 -4.27
C ASN A 250 2.41 12.75 -5.02
N SER A 251 2.20 12.87 -6.32
CA SER A 251 1.60 11.83 -7.14
C SER A 251 2.44 10.55 -7.10
N LYS A 252 1.90 9.48 -6.49
CA LYS A 252 2.53 8.15 -6.43
C LYS A 252 1.80 7.13 -7.32
N SER A 253 0.57 7.45 -7.71
CA SER A 253 -0.31 6.59 -8.50
C SER A 253 -0.33 7.05 -9.96
N THR A 254 -0.06 6.11 -10.87
CA THR A 254 -0.22 6.35 -12.30
C THR A 254 -1.69 6.34 -12.75
N SER A 255 -2.59 5.83 -11.94
CA SER A 255 -4.03 5.74 -12.23
C SER A 255 -4.73 7.07 -12.02
N LEU A 256 -4.39 7.80 -10.96
CA LEU A 256 -5.07 9.02 -10.57
C LEU A 256 -5.00 10.12 -11.64
N TYR A 257 -3.81 10.44 -12.16
CA TYR A 257 -3.69 11.47 -13.18
C TYR A 257 -4.34 11.05 -14.52
N ARG A 258 -4.32 9.76 -14.87
CA ARG A 258 -5.02 9.25 -16.07
C ARG A 258 -6.53 9.41 -15.95
N TYR A 259 -7.08 9.04 -14.80
CA TYR A 259 -8.50 9.19 -14.54
C TYR A 259 -8.92 10.67 -14.58
N LEU A 260 -8.20 11.54 -13.86
CA LEU A 260 -8.48 12.96 -13.85
C LEU A 260 -8.31 13.58 -15.24
N SER A 261 -7.27 13.19 -16.00
CA SER A 261 -7.11 13.57 -17.40
C SER A 261 -8.34 13.24 -18.23
N ALA A 262 -8.86 12.02 -18.12
CA ALA A 262 -10.07 11.62 -18.83
C ALA A 262 -11.30 12.41 -18.36
N CYS A 263 -11.42 12.72 -17.07
CA CYS A 263 -12.50 13.55 -16.54
C CYS A 263 -12.49 14.97 -17.08
N VAL A 264 -11.32 15.58 -17.24
CA VAL A 264 -11.19 16.97 -17.75
C VAL A 264 -11.09 17.05 -19.27
N SER A 265 -10.78 15.95 -19.97
CA SER A 265 -10.71 15.92 -21.45
C SER A 265 -12.05 16.17 -22.12
N SER A 266 -13.17 15.88 -21.44
CA SER A 266 -14.52 16.19 -21.91
C SER A 266 -14.87 17.68 -21.75
N SER A 267 -14.00 18.45 -21.08
CA SER A 267 -14.17 19.89 -20.85
C SER A 267 -13.14 20.62 -21.71
N TYR A 268 -13.54 21.61 -22.45
CA TYR A 268 -12.64 22.39 -23.29
C TYR A 268 -11.46 22.95 -22.48
N ASP A 269 -10.21 22.58 -22.88
CA ASP A 269 -8.95 23.08 -22.35
C ASP A 269 -8.64 22.74 -20.85
N GLY A 270 -9.26 21.72 -20.26
CA GLY A 270 -8.95 21.28 -18.91
C GLY A 270 -7.52 20.70 -18.80
N LYS A 271 -6.81 21.00 -17.70
CA LYS A 271 -5.41 20.61 -17.46
C LYS A 271 -5.25 19.81 -16.19
N VAL A 272 -4.34 18.82 -16.20
CA VAL A 272 -3.91 18.06 -15.03
C VAL A 272 -2.40 18.18 -14.85
N VAL A 273 -1.97 18.62 -13.68
CA VAL A 273 -0.55 18.78 -13.32
C VAL A 273 -0.20 17.83 -12.18
N PRO A 274 0.28 16.60 -12.46
CA PRO A 274 0.81 15.72 -11.43
C PRO A 274 2.23 16.15 -11.06
N VAL A 275 2.47 16.36 -9.77
CA VAL A 275 3.76 16.73 -9.21
C VAL A 275 4.40 15.50 -8.57
N PHE A 276 5.65 15.24 -8.90
CA PHE A 276 6.46 14.12 -8.43
C PHE A 276 7.69 14.63 -7.68
N ASP A 277 8.01 14.03 -6.55
CA ASP A 277 9.27 14.22 -5.82
C ASP A 277 10.38 13.27 -6.31
N SER A 278 10.00 12.17 -6.97
CA SER A 278 10.87 11.13 -7.52
C SER A 278 11.10 11.30 -9.02
N SER A 279 12.36 11.38 -9.43
CA SER A 279 12.73 11.44 -10.85
C SER A 279 12.32 10.18 -11.63
N LEU A 280 12.27 9.03 -10.96
CA LEU A 280 11.80 7.79 -11.58
C LEU A 280 10.29 7.85 -11.88
N SER A 281 9.48 8.25 -10.89
CA SER A 281 8.03 8.38 -11.05
C SER A 281 7.67 9.43 -12.11
N TYR A 282 8.39 10.54 -12.13
CA TYR A 282 8.26 11.58 -13.16
C TYR A 282 8.52 11.02 -14.57
N ARG A 283 9.64 10.30 -14.77
CA ARG A 283 9.97 9.70 -16.07
C ARG A 283 8.93 8.68 -16.51
N LEU A 284 8.49 7.81 -15.61
CA LEU A 284 7.43 6.84 -15.90
C LEU A 284 6.11 7.51 -16.31
N CYS A 285 5.77 8.65 -15.69
CA CYS A 285 4.63 9.44 -16.10
C CYS A 285 4.81 10.04 -17.50
N MET A 286 5.98 10.66 -17.77
CA MET A 286 6.29 11.24 -19.08
C MET A 286 6.22 10.20 -20.21
N ASP A 287 6.79 9.02 -19.98
CA ASP A 287 6.76 7.92 -20.94
C ASP A 287 5.31 7.44 -21.19
N ALA A 288 4.52 7.33 -20.14
CA ALA A 288 3.11 6.95 -20.25
C ALA A 288 2.29 8.01 -21.02
N VAL A 289 2.44 9.27 -20.69
CA VAL A 289 1.77 10.40 -21.36
C VAL A 289 2.09 10.41 -22.85
N LYS A 290 3.39 10.25 -23.21
CA LYS A 290 3.84 10.19 -24.60
C LYS A 290 3.29 8.95 -25.32
N LYS A 291 3.41 7.76 -24.72
CA LYS A 291 2.96 6.49 -25.30
C LYS A 291 1.44 6.45 -25.53
N GLU A 292 0.68 7.01 -24.60
CA GLU A 292 -0.79 7.02 -24.62
C GLU A 292 -1.35 8.24 -25.35
N LYS A 293 -0.47 9.16 -25.81
CA LYS A 293 -0.83 10.41 -26.51
C LYS A 293 -1.79 11.29 -25.71
N ILE A 294 -1.57 11.39 -24.40
CA ILE A 294 -2.37 12.24 -23.52
C ILE A 294 -1.91 13.70 -23.69
N THR A 295 -2.81 14.60 -24.05
CA THR A 295 -2.47 15.99 -24.41
C THR A 295 -2.68 17.01 -23.29
N ASN A 296 -3.43 16.67 -22.25
CA ASN A 296 -3.84 17.58 -21.18
C ASN A 296 -3.15 17.28 -19.81
N VAL A 297 -2.10 16.46 -19.80
CA VAL A 297 -1.30 16.16 -18.60
C VAL A 297 0.08 16.80 -18.71
N TYR A 298 0.45 17.61 -17.72
CA TYR A 298 1.69 18.39 -17.66
C TYR A 298 2.49 18.01 -16.41
N PRO A 299 3.27 16.90 -16.42
CA PRO A 299 4.01 16.43 -15.25
C PRO A 299 5.06 17.44 -14.79
N LEU A 300 5.19 17.63 -13.48
CA LEU A 300 6.19 18.46 -12.84
C LEU A 300 7.06 17.66 -11.90
N LEU A 301 8.38 17.81 -11.96
CA LEU A 301 9.32 17.26 -10.98
C LEU A 301 9.68 18.35 -9.96
N ALA A 302 9.09 18.29 -8.77
CA ALA A 302 9.34 19.23 -7.70
C ALA A 302 9.03 18.62 -6.33
N LYS A 303 9.74 19.04 -5.30
CA LYS A 303 9.33 18.82 -3.91
C LYS A 303 8.18 19.76 -3.54
N SER A 304 7.35 19.38 -2.55
CA SER A 304 6.19 20.15 -2.10
C SER A 304 6.51 21.63 -1.84
N ASN A 305 7.53 21.90 -1.05
CA ASN A 305 7.97 23.26 -0.69
C ASN A 305 8.55 24.09 -1.86
N LEU A 306 8.83 23.46 -2.99
CA LEU A 306 9.36 24.12 -4.20
C LEU A 306 8.30 24.32 -5.28
N MET A 307 7.09 23.78 -5.13
CA MET A 307 6.01 23.94 -6.13
C MET A 307 5.73 25.40 -6.44
N LYS A 308 5.77 26.28 -5.43
CA LYS A 308 5.57 27.75 -5.59
C LYS A 308 6.55 28.45 -6.54
N THR A 309 7.67 27.79 -6.86
CA THR A 309 8.65 28.31 -7.83
C THR A 309 8.19 28.10 -9.28
N TYR A 310 7.32 27.12 -9.51
CA TYR A 310 6.92 26.67 -10.84
C TYR A 310 5.45 26.88 -11.14
N LEU A 311 4.60 27.03 -10.12
CA LEU A 311 3.15 27.10 -10.23
C LEU A 311 2.64 28.41 -9.65
N SER A 312 1.59 28.95 -10.25
CA SER A 312 0.89 30.14 -9.75
C SER A 312 -0.03 29.77 -8.58
N PHE A 313 -0.15 30.66 -7.61
CA PHE A 313 -1.12 30.54 -6.53
C PHE A 313 -2.54 30.70 -7.08
N ASP A 314 -3.52 30.15 -6.35
CA ASP A 314 -4.96 30.33 -6.62
C ASP A 314 -5.40 29.94 -8.05
N GLU A 315 -4.72 28.96 -8.67
CA GLU A 315 -4.93 28.61 -10.08
C GLU A 315 -5.85 27.40 -10.28
N PHE A 316 -5.92 26.48 -9.30
CA PHE A 316 -6.50 25.16 -9.52
C PHE A 316 -7.92 25.03 -8.93
N ASP A 317 -8.83 24.46 -9.72
CA ASP A 317 -10.19 24.12 -9.30
C ASP A 317 -10.22 22.94 -8.32
N LEU A 318 -9.27 22.02 -8.47
CA LEU A 318 -9.05 20.88 -7.59
C LEU A 318 -7.55 20.72 -7.34
N VAL A 319 -7.18 20.66 -6.08
CA VAL A 319 -5.86 20.23 -5.64
C VAL A 319 -6.02 18.93 -4.87
N VAL A 320 -5.38 17.86 -5.33
CA VAL A 320 -5.33 16.57 -4.64
C VAL A 320 -4.01 16.45 -3.90
N SER A 321 -4.05 16.37 -2.58
CA SER A 321 -2.91 16.10 -1.72
C SER A 321 -2.84 14.61 -1.40
N CYS A 322 -1.90 13.89 -2.03
CA CYS A 322 -1.62 12.48 -1.76
C CYS A 322 -0.61 12.39 -0.63
N SER A 323 -1.09 12.06 0.57
CA SER A 323 -0.27 12.03 1.77
C SER A 323 0.84 10.97 1.72
N ASP A 324 1.99 11.28 2.34
CA ASP A 324 3.01 10.28 2.65
C ASP A 324 2.73 9.73 4.05
N ASP A 325 2.13 8.55 4.12
CA ASP A 325 1.54 7.95 5.31
C ASP A 325 2.02 6.52 5.55
N SER A 326 1.55 5.88 6.62
CA SER A 326 1.89 4.50 7.00
C SER A 326 1.34 3.43 6.04
N LYS A 327 0.41 3.77 5.15
CA LYS A 327 -0.24 2.90 4.14
C LYS A 327 -0.90 1.63 4.72
N THR A 328 -1.24 1.63 5.99
CA THR A 328 -1.79 0.44 6.66
C THR A 328 -3.06 -0.09 6.00
N GLY A 329 -3.88 0.77 5.39
CA GLY A 329 -5.04 0.38 4.61
C GLY A 329 -4.75 -0.35 3.29
N MET A 330 -3.50 -0.28 2.82
CA MET A 330 -3.03 -0.98 1.62
C MET A 330 -2.45 -2.37 1.90
N ALA A 331 -2.45 -2.84 3.15
CA ALA A 331 -1.83 -4.11 3.56
C ALA A 331 -2.41 -5.33 2.81
N ARG A 332 -3.69 -5.30 2.45
CA ARG A 332 -4.30 -6.34 1.59
C ARG A 332 -3.62 -6.46 0.22
N ARG A 333 -3.19 -5.35 -0.35
CA ARG A 333 -2.57 -5.27 -1.68
C ARG A 333 -1.07 -5.49 -1.63
N TYR A 334 -0.44 -5.01 -0.57
CA TYR A 334 1.01 -5.01 -0.35
C TYR A 334 1.31 -5.67 0.97
N VAL A 335 1.53 -6.98 0.93
CA VAL A 335 1.69 -7.85 2.11
C VAL A 335 2.90 -7.47 2.97
N GLU A 336 3.87 -6.77 2.39
CA GLU A 336 5.07 -6.29 3.07
C GLU A 336 4.83 -5.11 4.02
N ILE A 337 3.73 -4.39 3.92
CA ILE A 337 3.49 -3.18 4.71
C ILE A 337 3.51 -3.49 6.22
N LEU A 338 2.73 -4.45 6.67
CA LEU A 338 2.64 -4.76 8.10
C LEU A 338 3.95 -5.29 8.69
N PRO A 339 4.66 -6.24 8.06
CA PRO A 339 5.96 -6.70 8.53
C PRO A 339 7.05 -5.63 8.58
N SER A 340 7.03 -4.69 7.62
CA SER A 340 8.03 -3.63 7.51
C SER A 340 7.71 -2.41 8.40
N LEU A 341 6.51 -2.34 8.99
CA LEU A 341 6.09 -1.22 9.81
C LEU A 341 6.77 -1.28 11.18
N SER A 342 7.49 -0.21 11.54
CA SER A 342 8.10 -0.06 12.87
C SER A 342 7.27 0.88 13.74
N SER A 343 7.21 0.62 15.05
CA SER A 343 6.54 1.50 16.00
C SER A 343 7.13 2.91 15.99
N LYS A 344 8.45 3.02 15.86
CA LYS A 344 9.16 4.30 15.81
C LYS A 344 8.71 5.16 14.61
N GLU A 345 8.53 4.55 13.45
CA GLU A 345 8.06 5.25 12.25
C GLU A 345 6.58 5.55 12.31
N PHE A 346 5.79 4.59 12.77
CA PHE A 346 4.36 4.73 12.91
C PHE A 346 3.98 5.89 13.85
N PHE A 347 4.73 6.09 14.96
CA PHE A 347 4.47 7.18 15.92
C PHE A 347 5.27 8.46 15.67
N LYS A 348 5.96 8.58 14.53
CA LYS A 348 6.57 9.87 14.16
C LYS A 348 5.52 10.98 14.07
N PRO A 349 5.86 12.23 14.38
CA PRO A 349 4.98 13.36 14.13
C PRO A 349 4.57 13.46 12.67
N ASN A 350 3.34 13.87 12.42
CA ASN A 350 2.80 14.03 11.06
C ASN A 350 3.19 15.37 10.42
N GLN A 351 4.26 15.98 10.90
CA GLN A 351 4.69 17.32 10.47
C GLN A 351 4.82 17.40 8.93
N LYS A 352 5.37 16.38 8.30
CA LYS A 352 5.50 16.36 6.83
C LYS A 352 4.15 16.40 6.13
N GLN A 353 3.15 15.62 6.60
CA GLN A 353 1.80 15.61 6.04
C GLN A 353 1.10 16.96 6.21
N GLU A 354 1.29 17.60 7.40
CA GLU A 354 0.76 18.92 7.70
C GLU A 354 1.36 19.99 6.78
N GLU A 355 2.68 19.99 6.60
CA GLU A 355 3.39 20.88 5.68
C GLU A 355 2.95 20.67 4.23
N GLU A 356 2.85 19.42 3.77
CA GLU A 356 2.39 19.08 2.41
C GLU A 356 0.96 19.55 2.14
N LEU A 357 0.06 19.39 3.11
CA LEU A 357 -1.32 19.86 3.00
C LEU A 357 -1.39 21.40 2.99
N GLN A 358 -0.57 22.05 3.82
CA GLN A 358 -0.44 23.49 3.84
C GLN A 358 0.10 24.04 2.52
N ASP A 359 1.18 23.46 1.98
CA ASP A 359 1.74 23.83 0.68
C ASP A 359 0.71 23.64 -0.46
N ALA A 360 0.00 22.52 -0.46
CA ALA A 360 -1.03 22.23 -1.46
C ALA A 360 -2.18 23.25 -1.44
N SER A 361 -2.56 23.72 -0.26
CA SER A 361 -3.66 24.67 -0.09
C SER A 361 -3.45 26.02 -0.78
N LEU A 362 -2.18 26.41 -1.00
CA LEU A 362 -1.81 27.70 -1.63
C LEU A 362 -2.25 27.77 -3.10
N PHE A 363 -2.46 26.63 -3.74
CA PHE A 363 -2.76 26.55 -5.17
C PHE A 363 -4.26 26.42 -5.46
N VAL A 364 -5.08 26.21 -4.44
CA VAL A 364 -6.55 26.12 -4.59
C VAL A 364 -7.12 27.50 -4.85
N LYS A 365 -7.84 27.69 -5.94
CA LYS A 365 -8.54 28.95 -6.19
C LYS A 365 -9.74 29.14 -5.27
N GLU A 366 -10.23 30.36 -5.16
CA GLU A 366 -11.46 30.66 -4.44
C GLU A 366 -12.64 29.85 -5.02
N GLY A 367 -13.42 29.22 -4.15
CA GLY A 367 -14.49 28.29 -4.54
C GLY A 367 -14.02 26.92 -5.01
N GLY A 368 -12.71 26.71 -5.16
CA GLY A 368 -12.10 25.42 -5.51
C GLY A 368 -12.04 24.42 -4.35
N TYR A 369 -11.53 23.24 -4.64
CA TYR A 369 -11.47 22.12 -3.71
C TYR A 369 -10.04 21.70 -3.39
N LEU A 370 -9.79 21.38 -2.12
CA LEU A 370 -8.62 20.66 -1.64
C LEU A 370 -9.08 19.28 -1.20
N LEU A 371 -8.59 18.23 -1.87
CA LEU A 371 -8.88 16.84 -1.56
C LEU A 371 -7.64 16.20 -0.93
N PHE A 372 -7.73 15.87 0.36
CA PHE A 372 -6.71 15.10 1.07
C PHE A 372 -7.03 13.62 0.97
N ILE A 373 -6.05 12.79 0.60
CA ILE A 373 -6.15 11.34 0.49
C ILE A 373 -5.00 10.69 1.26
N SER A 374 -5.31 9.76 2.15
CA SER A 374 -4.36 8.99 2.93
C SER A 374 -4.78 7.52 2.97
N TYR A 375 -3.81 6.61 2.86
CA TYR A 375 -4.04 5.17 3.01
C TYR A 375 -3.76 4.65 4.42
N ALA A 376 -3.50 5.53 5.38
CA ALA A 376 -3.41 5.16 6.79
C ALA A 376 -4.78 4.86 7.39
N LEU A 377 -4.82 3.96 8.39
CA LEU A 377 -6.04 3.58 9.12
C LEU A 377 -6.06 4.10 10.57
N ASN A 378 -5.40 5.22 10.86
CA ASN A 378 -5.43 5.84 12.18
C ASN A 378 -5.87 7.30 12.09
N LYS A 379 -6.48 7.83 13.17
CA LYS A 379 -6.96 9.22 13.19
C LYS A 379 -5.82 10.22 13.15
N ARG A 380 -4.69 9.88 13.74
CA ARG A 380 -3.52 10.76 13.85
C ARG A 380 -2.98 11.19 12.48
N GLU A 381 -2.89 10.28 11.50
CA GLU A 381 -2.43 10.58 10.14
C GLU A 381 -3.55 11.12 9.23
N ASN A 382 -4.77 11.26 9.73
CA ASN A 382 -5.96 11.56 8.95
C ASN A 382 -6.75 12.73 9.55
N VAL A 383 -7.67 12.43 10.45
CA VAL A 383 -8.59 13.40 11.05
C VAL A 383 -7.83 14.51 11.77
N ASP A 384 -6.77 14.18 12.51
CA ASP A 384 -6.02 15.16 13.29
C ASP A 384 -5.24 16.13 12.39
N VAL A 385 -4.68 15.63 11.27
CA VAL A 385 -4.01 16.46 10.26
C VAL A 385 -5.00 17.47 9.66
N VAL A 386 -6.18 16.99 9.26
CA VAL A 386 -7.23 17.84 8.67
C VAL A 386 -7.78 18.83 9.69
N ALA A 387 -8.02 18.40 10.93
CA ALA A 387 -8.52 19.24 12.00
C ALA A 387 -7.54 20.38 12.34
N LYS A 388 -6.24 20.07 12.41
CA LYS A 388 -5.18 21.07 12.62
C LYS A 388 -5.14 22.05 11.45
N PHE A 389 -5.14 21.56 10.23
CA PHE A 389 -5.18 22.39 9.02
C PHE A 389 -6.35 23.39 9.05
N LEU A 390 -7.58 22.93 9.33
CA LEU A 390 -8.77 23.78 9.41
C LEU A 390 -8.73 24.80 10.54
N LYS A 391 -8.05 24.46 11.65
CA LYS A 391 -7.84 25.41 12.75
C LYS A 391 -6.98 26.59 12.33
N GLU A 392 -5.96 26.33 11.51
CA GLU A 392 -4.98 27.32 11.04
C GLU A 392 -5.44 28.06 9.79
N ASN A 393 -6.30 27.44 8.96
CA ASN A 393 -6.72 27.94 7.64
C ASN A 393 -8.22 28.21 7.55
N LYS A 394 -8.64 29.35 8.10
CA LYS A 394 -10.08 29.75 8.16
C LYS A 394 -10.74 29.98 6.81
N LYS A 395 -9.95 30.04 5.73
CA LYS A 395 -10.44 30.14 4.36
C LYS A 395 -10.99 28.81 3.81
N PHE A 396 -10.80 27.71 4.53
CA PHE A 396 -11.27 26.38 4.12
C PHE A 396 -12.39 25.88 5.03
N ALA A 397 -13.36 25.22 4.43
CA ALA A 397 -14.43 24.54 5.13
C ALA A 397 -14.48 23.06 4.72
N LEU A 398 -14.65 22.17 5.68
CA LEU A 398 -14.83 20.73 5.44
C LEU A 398 -16.20 20.50 4.78
N GLN A 399 -16.21 19.85 3.63
CA GLN A 399 -17.43 19.49 2.92
C GLN A 399 -17.82 18.03 3.18
N ASN A 400 -16.82 17.12 3.18
CA ASN A 400 -17.01 15.70 3.41
C ASN A 400 -15.72 15.08 3.92
N GLN A 401 -15.82 14.05 4.74
CA GLN A 401 -14.71 13.19 5.12
C GLN A 401 -15.23 11.78 5.42
N GLU A 402 -14.42 10.77 5.15
CA GLU A 402 -14.81 9.39 5.37
C GLU A 402 -13.60 8.48 5.55
N PHE A 403 -13.68 7.54 6.52
CA PHE A 403 -12.83 6.37 6.56
C PHE A 403 -13.46 5.26 5.75
N LEU A 404 -12.71 4.68 4.84
CA LEU A 404 -13.04 3.44 4.16
C LEU A 404 -12.21 2.33 4.79
N PHE A 405 -12.88 1.36 5.39
CA PHE A 405 -12.20 0.22 6.01
C PHE A 405 -12.10 -0.94 5.03
N PRO A 406 -11.00 -1.72 5.07
CA PRO A 406 -10.85 -2.93 4.28
C PRO A 406 -11.75 -4.01 4.88
N ASP A 407 -13.00 -3.96 4.57
CA ASP A 407 -14.04 -4.85 5.08
C ASP A 407 -14.31 -6.05 4.12
N LYS A 408 -15.54 -6.55 4.18
CA LYS A 408 -16.03 -7.67 3.35
C LYS A 408 -16.02 -7.40 1.84
N THR A 409 -15.86 -6.15 1.41
CA THR A 409 -15.93 -5.75 -0.01
C THR A 409 -14.62 -5.96 -0.78
N GLU A 410 -13.59 -6.51 -0.14
CA GLU A 410 -12.25 -6.75 -0.74
C GLU A 410 -11.57 -5.47 -1.24
N GLN A 411 -11.93 -4.32 -0.72
CA GLN A 411 -11.30 -3.03 -1.03
C GLN A 411 -10.06 -2.78 -0.16
N GLU A 412 -9.21 -1.87 -0.61
CA GLU A 412 -8.23 -1.23 0.26
C GLU A 412 -8.90 -0.27 1.22
N GLY A 413 -8.22 -0.02 2.35
CA GLY A 413 -8.66 0.98 3.32
C GLY A 413 -7.96 2.31 3.14
N GLY A 414 -8.46 3.33 3.85
CA GLY A 414 -7.87 4.66 3.90
C GLY A 414 -8.88 5.72 4.32
N TYR A 415 -8.50 6.96 4.10
CA TYR A 415 -9.29 8.12 4.49
C TYR A 415 -9.20 9.18 3.41
N TYR A 416 -10.29 9.93 3.21
CA TYR A 416 -10.26 11.17 2.45
C TYR A 416 -10.99 12.29 3.18
N ALA A 417 -10.57 13.52 2.91
CA ALA A 417 -11.28 14.73 3.31
C ALA A 417 -11.36 15.70 2.13
N LEU A 418 -12.57 16.14 1.82
CA LEU A 418 -12.85 17.15 0.81
C LEU A 418 -13.11 18.48 1.51
N LEU A 419 -12.25 19.45 1.24
CA LEU A 419 -12.33 20.80 1.76
C LEU A 419 -12.62 21.78 0.61
N ARG A 420 -13.39 22.81 0.88
CA ARG A 420 -13.69 23.88 -0.07
C ARG A 420 -13.06 25.19 0.39
N ARG A 421 -12.37 25.89 -0.49
CA ARG A 421 -11.91 27.24 -0.23
C ARG A 421 -13.09 28.21 -0.36
N THR A 422 -13.38 28.98 0.69
CA THR A 422 -14.56 29.85 0.79
C THR A 422 -14.25 31.33 0.59
N ALA A 423 -12.99 31.70 0.68
CA ALA A 423 -12.52 33.09 0.49
C ALA A 423 -11.03 33.12 0.12
#